data_b4f65534d15a4891bc9db35fefe8c6a5
#
_entry.id   b4f65534d15a4891bc9db35fefe8c6a5
#
_cell.length_a   1.000
_cell.length_b   1.000
_cell.length_c   1.000
_cell.angle_alpha   90.00
_cell.angle_beta   90.00
_cell.angle_gamma   90.00
#
_symmetry.space_group_name_H-M   'P 1'
#
loop_
_entity.id
_entity.type
_entity.pdbx_description
1 polymer ?
#
loop_
_entity_poly.entity_id
_entity_poly.type
_entity_poly.pdbx_seq_one_letter_code
_entity_poly.pdbx_strand_id
1 'polypeptide(L)'
;MKTALVSAIGILIGALVGPVLALLTDSYYVPVLVPLAMGAAIGMPVAFFLHYYKISCRIAATAIIVLAWGSCIATFHYTEYRVVFVGAVQDAFNETRAVDGGPPLTGEEAITQTDKILHEETGHTGFRGFLMYRGRSGLEMR
;
A
#
# COMPACT_ATOMS: atom_id res chain seq x y z
N MET A 1 4.41 14.34 25.75
CA MET A 1 4.00 15.22 24.65
C MET A 1 4.91 15.13 23.41
N LYS A 2 6.22 15.37 23.51
CA LYS A 2 7.14 15.36 22.34
C LYS A 2 7.15 14.03 21.57
N THR A 3 7.18 12.90 22.28
CA THR A 3 7.17 11.56 21.67
C THR A 3 5.89 11.28 20.87
N ALA A 4 4.72 11.65 21.44
CA ALA A 4 3.45 11.48 20.74
C ALA A 4 3.38 12.34 19.47
N LEU A 5 3.91 13.57 19.51
CA LEU A 5 3.98 14.45 18.34
C LEU A 5 4.86 13.84 17.24
N VAL A 6 6.05 13.34 17.59
CA VAL A 6 6.96 12.73 16.62
C VAL A 6 6.40 11.43 16.07
N SER A 7 5.67 10.64 16.89
CA SER A 7 4.93 9.45 16.39
C SER A 7 3.88 9.84 15.37
N ALA A 8 3.08 10.87 15.66
CA ALA A 8 2.05 11.34 14.73
C ALA A 8 2.65 11.82 13.39
N ILE A 9 3.75 12.56 13.46
CA ILE A 9 4.49 13.01 12.27
C ILE A 9 5.03 11.80 11.49
N GLY A 10 5.62 10.82 12.16
CA GLY A 10 6.12 9.60 11.52
C GLY A 10 5.02 8.81 10.81
N ILE A 11 3.86 8.64 11.44
CA ILE A 11 2.68 8.00 10.85
C ILE A 11 2.19 8.76 9.62
N LEU A 12 2.10 10.09 9.69
CA LEU A 12 1.71 10.94 8.57
C LEU A 12 2.68 10.82 7.39
N ILE A 13 3.99 10.86 7.64
CA ILE A 13 5.01 10.67 6.60
C ILE A 13 4.84 9.29 5.96
N GLY A 14 4.71 8.24 6.74
CA GLY A 14 4.47 6.88 6.22
C GLY A 14 3.20 6.79 5.38
N ALA A 15 2.10 7.39 5.85
CA ALA A 15 0.83 7.41 5.15
C ALA A 15 0.86 8.17 3.81
N LEU A 16 1.72 9.17 3.67
CA LEU A 16 1.90 9.91 2.42
C LEU A 16 2.88 9.20 1.46
N VAL A 17 3.94 8.63 1.98
CA VAL A 17 4.98 7.96 1.18
C VAL A 17 4.45 6.67 0.56
N GLY A 18 3.63 5.90 1.30
CA GLY A 18 3.10 4.62 0.83
C GLY A 18 2.35 4.71 -0.51
N PRO A 19 1.32 5.56 -0.65
CA PRO A 19 0.60 5.72 -1.90
C PRO A 19 1.47 6.19 -3.06
N VAL A 20 2.37 7.14 -2.83
CA VAL A 20 3.29 7.64 -3.87
C VAL A 20 4.17 6.52 -4.40
N LEU A 21 4.72 5.68 -3.50
CA LEU A 21 5.54 4.55 -3.90
C LEU A 21 4.73 3.46 -4.60
N ALA A 22 3.48 3.22 -4.19
CA ALA A 22 2.60 2.25 -4.86
C ALA A 22 2.37 2.64 -6.32
N LEU A 23 2.09 3.92 -6.60
CA LEU A 23 1.88 4.43 -7.95
C LEU A 23 3.18 4.43 -8.78
N LEU A 24 4.31 4.74 -8.16
CA LEU A 24 5.61 4.71 -8.85
C LEU A 24 6.04 3.27 -9.20
N THR A 25 5.72 2.31 -8.35
CA THR A 25 6.08 0.91 -8.55
C THR A 25 5.31 0.27 -9.70
N ASP A 26 4.09 0.71 -9.94
CA ASP A 26 3.28 0.28 -11.09
C ASP A 26 3.94 0.66 -12.43
N SER A 27 4.59 1.83 -12.48
CA SER A 27 5.28 2.32 -13.68
C SER A 27 6.71 1.79 -13.84
N TYR A 28 7.43 1.55 -12.73
CA TYR A 28 8.85 1.18 -12.73
C TYR A 28 9.14 0.15 -11.64
N TYR A 29 9.00 -1.14 -11.97
CA TYR A 29 9.29 -2.21 -11.01
C TYR A 29 10.81 -2.49 -10.91
N VAL A 30 11.46 -1.92 -9.89
CA VAL A 30 12.83 -2.29 -9.50
C VAL A 30 12.80 -2.85 -8.08
N PRO A 31 12.87 -4.19 -7.90
CA PRO A 31 12.61 -4.85 -6.61
C PRO A 31 13.46 -4.35 -5.44
N VAL A 32 14.69 -3.90 -5.71
CA VAL A 32 15.63 -3.42 -4.68
C VAL A 32 15.44 -1.93 -4.39
N LEU A 33 15.02 -1.15 -5.38
CA LEU A 33 14.94 0.31 -5.28
C LEU A 33 13.75 0.75 -4.42
N VAL A 34 12.65 0.01 -4.45
CA VAL A 34 11.45 0.33 -3.66
C VAL A 34 11.69 0.23 -2.16
N PRO A 35 12.23 -0.87 -1.58
CA PRO A 35 12.55 -0.93 -0.16
C PRO A 35 13.60 0.11 0.26
N LEU A 36 14.57 0.41 -0.59
CA LEU A 36 15.59 1.42 -0.33
C LEU A 36 14.98 2.84 -0.29
N ALA A 37 14.13 3.16 -1.27
CA ALA A 37 13.43 4.43 -1.33
C ALA A 37 12.48 4.61 -0.14
N MET A 38 11.73 3.57 0.24
CA MET A 38 10.91 3.55 1.46
C MET A 38 11.75 3.83 2.69
N GLY A 39 12.88 3.14 2.85
CA GLY A 39 13.79 3.31 3.97
C GLY A 39 14.33 4.74 4.06
N ALA A 40 14.75 5.31 2.96
CA ALA A 40 15.25 6.68 2.90
C ALA A 40 14.14 7.73 3.13
N ALA A 41 13.01 7.60 2.45
CA ALA A 41 11.89 8.55 2.52
C ALA A 41 11.25 8.63 3.92
N ILE A 42 11.26 7.54 4.68
CA ILE A 42 10.75 7.50 6.05
C ILE A 42 11.87 7.74 7.06
N GLY A 43 13.00 7.08 6.86
CA GLY A 43 14.11 7.08 7.82
C GLY A 43 14.74 8.45 8.02
N MET A 44 15.00 9.20 6.94
CA MET A 44 15.60 10.53 7.05
C MET A 44 14.74 11.55 7.81
N PRO A 45 13.45 11.77 7.45
CA PRO A 45 12.61 12.69 8.21
C PRO A 45 12.40 12.26 9.66
N VAL A 46 12.17 10.98 9.91
CA VAL A 46 11.99 10.47 11.27
C VAL A 46 13.25 10.68 12.10
N ALA A 47 14.43 10.37 11.57
CA ALA A 47 15.70 10.60 12.24
C ALA A 47 15.94 12.10 12.54
N PHE A 48 15.60 12.96 11.57
CA PHE A 48 15.65 14.42 11.77
C PHE A 48 14.76 14.86 12.94
N PHE A 49 13.52 14.44 12.99
CA PHE A 49 12.60 14.80 14.08
C PHE A 49 13.01 14.21 15.43
N LEU A 50 13.52 12.97 15.46
CA LEU A 50 14.07 12.37 16.68
C LEU A 50 15.23 13.20 17.23
N HIS A 51 16.14 13.65 16.37
CA HIS A 51 17.26 14.50 16.74
C HIS A 51 16.80 15.89 17.20
N TYR A 52 15.91 16.53 16.43
CA TYR A 52 15.38 17.86 16.73
C TYR A 52 14.68 17.93 18.09
N TYR A 53 13.85 16.93 18.40
CA TYR A 53 13.14 16.85 19.69
C TYR A 53 13.96 16.23 20.82
N LYS A 54 15.23 15.86 20.56
CA LYS A 54 16.17 15.26 21.52
C LYS A 54 15.58 14.02 22.20
N ILE A 55 14.94 13.11 21.43
CA ILE A 55 14.39 11.85 21.92
C ILE A 55 15.55 10.86 22.02
N SER A 56 16.10 10.71 23.24
CA SER A 56 17.23 9.81 23.53
C SER A 56 16.82 8.41 23.95
N CYS A 57 15.54 8.17 24.24
CA CYS A 57 15.03 6.87 24.62
C CYS A 57 14.98 5.94 23.41
N ARG A 58 15.83 4.89 23.40
CA ARG A 58 15.93 3.93 22.27
C ARG A 58 14.62 3.21 21.99
N ILE A 59 13.88 2.83 23.04
CA ILE A 59 12.58 2.13 22.89
C ILE A 59 11.57 3.04 22.19
N ALA A 60 11.49 4.32 22.60
CA ALA A 60 10.60 5.28 21.98
C ALA A 60 10.97 5.53 20.52
N ALA A 61 12.26 5.69 20.21
CA ALA A 61 12.73 5.88 18.85
C ALA A 61 12.40 4.67 17.95
N THR A 62 12.65 3.45 18.42
CA THR A 62 12.29 2.22 17.70
C THR A 62 10.80 2.12 17.47
N ALA A 63 9.96 2.40 18.48
CA ALA A 63 8.51 2.38 18.34
C ALA A 63 8.02 3.38 17.28
N ILE A 64 8.58 4.59 17.24
CA ILE A 64 8.24 5.60 16.23
C ILE A 64 8.59 5.12 14.81
N ILE A 65 9.77 4.53 14.63
CA ILE A 65 10.20 3.99 13.33
C ILE A 65 9.27 2.85 12.89
N VAL A 66 8.95 1.92 13.79
CA VAL A 66 8.03 0.79 13.49
C VAL A 66 6.64 1.29 13.11
N LEU A 67 6.11 2.29 13.81
CA LEU A 67 4.80 2.88 13.50
C LEU A 67 4.81 3.58 12.14
N ALA A 68 5.85 4.35 11.83
CA ALA A 68 5.99 5.04 10.54
C ALA A 68 6.11 4.03 9.38
N TRP A 69 6.90 2.98 9.55
CA TRP A 69 7.04 1.88 8.58
C TRP A 69 5.74 1.10 8.40
N GLY A 70 5.09 0.72 9.50
CA GLY A 70 3.81 0.02 9.47
C GLY A 70 2.73 0.83 8.74
N SER A 71 2.68 2.14 8.99
CA SER A 71 1.77 3.05 8.27
C SER A 71 2.06 3.10 6.77
N CYS A 72 3.34 3.18 6.38
CA CYS A 72 3.73 3.19 4.98
C CYS A 72 3.36 1.88 4.26
N ILE A 73 3.67 0.73 4.86
CA ILE A 73 3.34 -0.58 4.28
C ILE A 73 1.81 -0.75 4.15
N ALA A 74 1.06 -0.36 5.17
CA ALA A 74 -0.40 -0.46 5.15
C ALA A 74 -1.01 0.39 4.04
N THR A 75 -0.58 1.65 3.92
CA THR A 75 -1.08 2.57 2.88
C THR A 75 -0.58 2.20 1.49
N PHE A 76 0.64 1.68 1.35
CA PHE A 76 1.17 1.13 0.11
C PHE A 76 0.27 0.01 -0.43
N HIS A 77 0.06 -1.05 0.35
CA HIS A 77 -0.77 -2.17 -0.08
C HIS A 77 -2.24 -1.82 -0.24
N TYR A 78 -2.76 -0.89 0.56
CA TYR A 78 -4.12 -0.41 0.37
C TYR A 78 -4.29 0.35 -0.95
N THR A 79 -3.32 1.17 -1.33
CA THR A 79 -3.33 1.88 -2.61
C THR A 79 -3.15 0.90 -3.78
N GLU A 80 -2.25 -0.07 -3.65
CA GLU A 80 -2.07 -1.14 -4.63
C GLU A 80 -3.39 -1.90 -4.86
N TYR A 81 -4.11 -2.24 -3.80
CA TYR A 81 -5.43 -2.87 -3.90
C TYR A 81 -6.44 -1.96 -4.61
N ARG A 82 -6.62 -0.71 -4.13
CA ARG A 82 -7.70 0.17 -4.59
C ARG A 82 -7.47 0.77 -5.97
N VAL A 83 -6.24 1.10 -6.32
CA VAL A 83 -5.92 1.81 -7.55
C VAL A 83 -5.43 0.82 -8.62
N VAL A 84 -4.46 -0.02 -8.29
CA VAL A 84 -3.84 -0.90 -9.28
C VAL A 84 -4.71 -2.13 -9.53
N PHE A 85 -5.06 -2.88 -8.49
CA PHE A 85 -5.75 -4.17 -8.65
C PHE A 85 -7.21 -3.98 -9.08
N VAL A 86 -7.98 -3.12 -8.41
CA VAL A 86 -9.36 -2.81 -8.79
C VAL A 86 -9.40 -2.12 -10.16
N GLY A 87 -8.46 -1.24 -10.46
CA GLY A 87 -8.32 -0.61 -11.77
C GLY A 87 -8.08 -1.62 -12.88
N ALA A 88 -7.14 -2.56 -12.70
CA ALA A 88 -6.86 -3.61 -13.67
C ALA A 88 -8.08 -4.52 -13.92
N VAL A 89 -8.84 -4.85 -12.88
CA VAL A 89 -10.10 -5.60 -13.03
C VAL A 89 -11.12 -4.78 -13.82
N GLN A 90 -11.27 -3.50 -13.50
CA GLN A 90 -12.18 -2.59 -14.23
C GLN A 90 -11.83 -2.52 -15.72
N ASP A 91 -10.56 -2.34 -16.04
CA ASP A 91 -10.09 -2.22 -17.43
C ASP A 91 -10.31 -3.53 -18.21
N ALA A 92 -9.99 -4.68 -17.63
CA ALA A 92 -10.22 -5.98 -18.24
C ALA A 92 -11.71 -6.24 -18.54
N PHE A 93 -12.61 -5.87 -17.63
CA PHE A 93 -14.05 -5.99 -17.86
C PHE A 93 -14.57 -4.98 -18.89
N ASN A 94 -14.03 -3.76 -18.91
CA ASN A 94 -14.41 -2.75 -19.87
C ASN A 94 -14.01 -3.13 -21.29
N GLU A 95 -12.82 -3.73 -21.48
CA GLU A 95 -12.40 -4.28 -22.77
C GLU A 95 -13.38 -5.34 -23.27
N THR A 96 -13.79 -6.28 -22.41
CA THR A 96 -14.76 -7.32 -22.76
C THR A 96 -16.12 -6.72 -23.11
N ARG A 97 -16.64 -5.79 -22.29
CA ARG A 97 -17.93 -5.12 -22.53
C ARG A 97 -17.93 -4.23 -23.78
N ALA A 98 -16.80 -3.60 -24.10
CA ALA A 98 -16.68 -2.78 -25.31
C ALA A 98 -16.90 -3.62 -26.58
N VAL A 99 -16.48 -4.88 -26.60
CA VAL A 99 -16.73 -5.82 -27.72
C VAL A 99 -18.24 -6.13 -27.85
N ASP A 100 -18.94 -6.23 -26.71
CA ASP A 100 -20.38 -6.53 -26.67
C ASP A 100 -21.28 -5.27 -26.77
N GLY A 101 -20.69 -4.07 -26.90
CA GLY A 101 -21.41 -2.79 -26.97
C GLY A 101 -22.09 -2.37 -25.66
N GLY A 102 -21.63 -2.92 -24.53
CA GLY A 102 -22.15 -2.61 -23.19
C GLY A 102 -21.55 -1.33 -22.60
N PRO A 103 -22.23 -0.69 -21.61
CA PRO A 103 -21.68 0.48 -20.92
C PRO A 103 -20.48 0.08 -20.04
N PRO A 104 -19.50 1.01 -19.82
CA PRO A 104 -18.36 0.74 -18.96
C PRO A 104 -18.78 0.50 -17.52
N LEU A 105 -18.00 -0.32 -16.80
CA LEU A 105 -18.19 -0.58 -15.38
C LEU A 105 -18.01 0.70 -14.54
N THR A 106 -18.92 0.93 -13.63
CA THR A 106 -18.73 1.95 -12.57
C THR A 106 -17.68 1.48 -11.56
N GLY A 107 -17.09 2.41 -10.79
CA GLY A 107 -16.12 2.06 -9.77
C GLY A 107 -16.68 1.14 -8.67
N GLU A 108 -17.99 1.24 -8.33
CA GLU A 108 -18.64 0.35 -7.35
C GLU A 108 -18.83 -1.06 -7.92
N GLU A 109 -19.21 -1.17 -9.18
CA GLU A 109 -19.32 -2.46 -9.86
C GLU A 109 -17.96 -3.15 -9.98
N ALA A 110 -16.90 -2.38 -10.27
CA ALA A 110 -15.53 -2.89 -10.32
C ALA A 110 -15.09 -3.48 -8.97
N ILE A 111 -15.40 -2.80 -7.86
CA ILE A 111 -15.13 -3.31 -6.51
C ILE A 111 -15.90 -4.60 -6.26
N THR A 112 -17.17 -4.67 -6.63
CA THR A 112 -18.03 -5.85 -6.44
C THR A 112 -17.48 -7.05 -7.24
N GLN A 113 -17.06 -6.83 -8.48
CA GLN A 113 -16.44 -7.87 -9.30
C GLN A 113 -15.09 -8.32 -8.72
N THR A 114 -14.27 -7.37 -8.27
CA THR A 114 -13.00 -7.65 -7.59
C THR A 114 -13.21 -8.52 -6.35
N ASP A 115 -14.20 -8.19 -5.52
CA ASP A 115 -14.53 -8.94 -4.32
C ASP A 115 -15.00 -10.36 -4.63
N LYS A 116 -15.73 -10.55 -5.73
CA LYS A 116 -16.14 -11.87 -6.20
C LYS A 116 -14.95 -12.71 -6.61
N ILE A 117 -14.04 -12.16 -7.43
CA ILE A 117 -12.81 -12.83 -7.84
C ILE A 117 -11.96 -13.22 -6.63
N LEU A 118 -11.75 -12.28 -5.70
CA LEU A 118 -10.97 -12.51 -4.49
C LEU A 118 -11.61 -13.58 -3.59
N HIS A 119 -12.94 -13.61 -3.51
CA HIS A 119 -13.66 -14.62 -2.73
C HIS A 119 -13.52 -16.01 -3.36
N GLU A 120 -13.62 -16.13 -4.68
CA GLU A 120 -13.43 -17.39 -5.40
C GLU A 120 -12.01 -17.95 -5.21
N GLU A 121 -10.99 -17.07 -5.25
CA GLU A 121 -9.58 -17.46 -5.17
C GLU A 121 -9.08 -17.70 -3.74
N THR A 122 -9.56 -16.91 -2.76
CA THR A 122 -8.99 -16.89 -1.40
C THR A 122 -9.98 -17.24 -0.30
N GLY A 123 -11.29 -17.26 -0.60
CA GLY A 123 -12.37 -17.38 0.40
C GLY A 123 -12.61 -16.07 1.19
N HIS A 124 -11.95 -14.97 0.81
CA HIS A 124 -12.07 -13.67 1.48
C HIS A 124 -12.31 -12.55 0.48
N THR A 125 -13.03 -11.50 0.90
CA THR A 125 -13.32 -10.31 0.09
C THR A 125 -12.48 -9.10 0.54
N GLY A 126 -12.49 -8.03 -0.26
CA GLY A 126 -11.85 -6.77 0.06
C GLY A 126 -10.35 -6.85 0.23
N PHE A 127 -9.81 -5.91 0.98
CA PHE A 127 -8.37 -5.79 1.21
C PHE A 127 -7.75 -7.05 1.84
N ARG A 128 -8.49 -7.78 2.68
CA ARG A 128 -8.02 -9.04 3.25
C ARG A 128 -7.87 -10.13 2.19
N GLY A 129 -8.84 -10.23 1.27
CA GLY A 129 -8.76 -11.16 0.13
C GLY A 129 -7.55 -10.84 -0.74
N PHE A 130 -7.31 -9.56 -1.03
CA PHE A 130 -6.15 -9.11 -1.79
C PHE A 130 -4.82 -9.50 -1.14
N LEU A 131 -4.65 -9.31 0.17
CA LEU A 131 -3.43 -9.71 0.87
C LEU A 131 -3.19 -11.23 0.82
N MET A 132 -4.26 -12.04 0.93
CA MET A 132 -4.17 -13.49 0.80
C MET A 132 -3.82 -13.92 -0.63
N TYR A 133 -4.42 -13.28 -1.64
CA TYR A 133 -4.10 -13.48 -3.05
C TYR A 133 -2.64 -13.19 -3.36
N ARG A 134 -2.13 -12.03 -2.90
CA ARG A 134 -0.72 -11.65 -3.06
C ARG A 134 0.24 -12.62 -2.36
N GLY A 135 -0.11 -13.10 -1.19
CA GLY A 135 0.68 -14.09 -0.46
C GLY A 135 0.80 -15.41 -1.22
N ARG A 136 -0.27 -15.87 -1.85
CA ARG A 136 -0.27 -17.09 -2.69
C ARG A 136 0.53 -16.92 -3.97
N SER A 137 0.27 -15.86 -4.74
CA SER A 137 0.98 -15.61 -6.00
C SER A 137 2.48 -15.41 -5.82
N GLY A 138 2.91 -14.86 -4.69
CA GLY A 138 4.33 -14.74 -4.34
C GLY A 138 5.02 -16.08 -4.00
N LEU A 139 4.25 -17.11 -3.62
CA LEU A 139 4.76 -18.45 -3.34
C LEU A 139 4.82 -19.34 -4.61
N GLU A 140 3.93 -19.11 -5.57
CA GLU A 140 3.89 -19.88 -6.82
C GLU A 140 4.98 -19.47 -7.82
N MET A 141 5.57 -18.30 -7.68
CA MET A 141 6.69 -17.81 -8.51
C MET A 141 8.08 -18.28 -8.04
N ARG A 142 8.17 -19.24 -7.14
CA ARG A 142 9.41 -19.88 -6.70
C ARG A 142 9.45 -21.35 -7.14
#